data_f8e1605062b16da9f24fbb11026461f3
#
_entry.id   f8e1605062b16da9f24fbb11026461f3
#
_cell.length_a   1.000
_cell.length_b   1.000
_cell.length_c   1.000
_cell.angle_alpha   90.00
_cell.angle_beta   90.00
_cell.angle_gamma   90.00
#
_symmetry.space_group_name_H-M   'P 1'
#
loop_
_entity.id
_entity.type
_entity.pdbx_description
1 polymer ?
#
loop_
_entity_poly.entity_id
_entity_poly.type
_entity_poly.pdbx_seq_one_letter_code
_entity_poly.pdbx_strand_id
1 'polypeptide(L)'
;MSQDQTASDPVYVPVSTTGFGPPSPVPPPPPSSGVAKLIVPVAIGGAVALTLGVYGRLHEPTFVAVNLAGFSGPLAAKAWLTTGAAFFAVVQLITALAMYGKLGITAPAWSGTVHRWSGRIAFLLAVPVAIHCLYAVGFSTAEPRVLVHSLLGCFFFGAFTVKMLVLTRKGVPGWALPLLGGLVFTGLVGLWLTSSLWFFTNVGVTF
;
A
#
# COMPACT_ATOMS: atom_id res chain seq x y z
N MET A 1 -40.45 -33.05 -93.89
CA MET A 1 -40.72 -31.77 -93.21
C MET A 1 -40.42 -32.04 -91.73
N SER A 2 -39.22 -31.62 -91.30
CA SER A 2 -38.75 -31.83 -90.00
C SER A 2 -38.92 -30.49 -89.27
N GLN A 3 -39.63 -30.44 -88.17
CA GLN A 3 -39.72 -29.26 -87.35
C GLN A 3 -38.71 -29.43 -86.15
N ASP A 4 -37.72 -28.53 -86.20
CA ASP A 4 -36.75 -28.43 -85.18
C ASP A 4 -37.31 -27.50 -84.11
N GLN A 5 -37.62 -28.08 -82.95
CA GLN A 5 -38.03 -27.34 -81.79
C GLN A 5 -36.76 -27.14 -80.90
N THR A 6 -36.12 -26.00 -81.05
CA THR A 6 -35.10 -25.56 -80.11
C THR A 6 -35.75 -25.10 -78.81
N ALA A 7 -35.74 -25.97 -77.83
CA ALA A 7 -36.08 -25.61 -76.47
C ALA A 7 -34.96 -24.71 -75.88
N SER A 8 -35.30 -23.47 -75.65
CA SER A 8 -34.40 -22.53 -74.94
C SER A 8 -34.34 -22.92 -73.43
N ASP A 9 -33.18 -23.34 -73.01
CA ASP A 9 -32.92 -23.59 -71.57
C ASP A 9 -33.12 -22.30 -70.78
N PRO A 10 -33.76 -22.40 -69.60
CA PRO A 10 -33.93 -21.25 -68.71
C PRO A 10 -32.56 -20.79 -68.19
N VAL A 11 -32.23 -19.54 -68.45
CA VAL A 11 -31.02 -18.88 -67.92
C VAL A 11 -31.11 -18.82 -66.36
N TYR A 12 -30.36 -19.67 -65.70
CA TYR A 12 -30.18 -19.63 -64.24
C TYR A 12 -29.36 -18.38 -63.88
N VAL A 13 -30.03 -17.37 -63.33
CA VAL A 13 -29.37 -16.19 -62.74
C VAL A 13 -29.09 -16.56 -61.27
N PRO A 14 -27.81 -16.70 -60.88
CA PRO A 14 -27.49 -16.96 -59.50
C PRO A 14 -27.89 -15.73 -58.68
N VAL A 15 -28.82 -15.94 -57.72
CA VAL A 15 -29.12 -14.94 -56.72
C VAL A 15 -27.87 -14.75 -55.87
N SER A 16 -27.25 -13.59 -56.06
CA SER A 16 -26.13 -13.18 -55.19
C SER A 16 -26.66 -13.03 -53.76
N THR A 17 -26.42 -14.04 -52.92
CA THR A 17 -26.62 -13.95 -51.46
C THR A 17 -25.54 -12.98 -50.99
N THR A 18 -25.81 -11.67 -51.08
CA THR A 18 -24.99 -10.63 -50.42
C THR A 18 -24.98 -10.95 -48.93
N GLY A 19 -23.84 -11.47 -48.55
CA GLY A 19 -23.59 -12.06 -47.24
C GLY A 19 -23.91 -11.13 -46.11
N PHE A 20 -24.74 -11.61 -45.26
CA PHE A 20 -24.57 -11.34 -43.83
C PHE A 20 -23.34 -12.16 -43.39
N GLY A 21 -22.15 -11.59 -43.58
CA GLY A 21 -20.96 -12.09 -42.94
C GLY A 21 -21.18 -12.10 -41.43
N PRO A 22 -20.54 -13.01 -40.67
CA PRO A 22 -20.62 -12.98 -39.22
C PRO A 22 -20.29 -11.58 -38.73
N PRO A 23 -21.01 -11.05 -37.70
CA PRO A 23 -20.73 -9.70 -37.19
C PRO A 23 -19.25 -9.59 -36.82
N SER A 24 -18.62 -8.50 -37.22
CA SER A 24 -17.22 -8.25 -36.89
C SER A 24 -17.03 -8.37 -35.38
N PRO A 25 -15.96 -9.04 -34.91
CA PRO A 25 -15.68 -9.14 -33.49
C PRO A 25 -15.68 -7.75 -32.86
N VAL A 26 -16.46 -7.55 -31.79
CA VAL A 26 -16.46 -6.30 -31.05
C VAL A 26 -15.04 -6.07 -30.54
N PRO A 27 -14.39 -4.93 -30.86
CA PRO A 27 -13.04 -4.67 -30.38
C PRO A 27 -13.01 -4.75 -28.85
N PRO A 28 -11.98 -5.38 -28.24
CA PRO A 28 -11.87 -5.44 -26.80
C PRO A 28 -11.87 -4.02 -26.22
N PRO A 29 -12.50 -3.82 -25.04
CA PRO A 29 -12.52 -2.52 -24.39
C PRO A 29 -11.06 -2.03 -24.18
N PRO A 30 -10.81 -0.72 -24.33
CA PRO A 30 -9.48 -0.17 -24.15
C PRO A 30 -8.96 -0.56 -22.77
N PRO A 31 -7.67 -0.94 -22.65
CA PRO A 31 -7.10 -1.30 -21.34
C PRO A 31 -7.25 -0.12 -20.38
N SER A 32 -7.90 -0.35 -19.23
CA SER A 32 -7.99 0.67 -18.19
C SER A 32 -6.57 1.16 -17.85
N SER A 33 -6.35 2.48 -17.82
CA SER A 33 -5.03 3.03 -17.48
C SER A 33 -4.57 2.43 -16.16
N GLY A 34 -3.30 2.00 -16.07
CA GLY A 34 -2.76 1.40 -14.84
C GLY A 34 -2.95 2.30 -13.61
N VAL A 35 -3.03 3.62 -13.82
CA VAL A 35 -3.29 4.65 -12.81
C VAL A 35 -4.72 4.52 -12.23
N ALA A 36 -5.73 4.23 -13.07
CA ALA A 36 -7.11 4.05 -12.60
C ALA A 36 -7.22 2.92 -11.54
N LYS A 37 -6.33 1.93 -11.59
CA LYS A 37 -6.27 0.83 -10.61
C LYS A 37 -5.80 1.27 -9.23
N LEU A 38 -5.24 2.46 -9.08
CA LEU A 38 -4.81 3.03 -7.80
C LEU A 38 -5.95 3.76 -7.06
N ILE A 39 -7.02 4.17 -7.75
CA ILE A 39 -8.11 4.98 -7.16
C ILE A 39 -8.71 4.28 -5.94
N VAL A 40 -9.14 3.03 -6.08
CA VAL A 40 -9.76 2.28 -4.97
C VAL A 40 -8.80 2.04 -3.81
N PRO A 41 -7.55 1.55 -4.02
CA PRO A 41 -6.57 1.48 -2.93
C PRO A 41 -6.36 2.79 -2.21
N VAL A 42 -6.21 3.89 -2.93
CA VAL A 42 -5.99 5.23 -2.35
C VAL A 42 -7.22 5.70 -1.56
N ALA A 43 -8.43 5.50 -2.09
CA ALA A 43 -9.65 5.83 -1.38
C ALA A 43 -9.78 5.03 -0.06
N ILE A 44 -9.49 3.72 -0.07
CA ILE A 44 -9.54 2.89 1.13
C ILE A 44 -8.47 3.31 2.13
N GLY A 45 -7.21 3.53 1.69
CA GLY A 45 -6.15 3.98 2.59
C GLY A 45 -6.40 5.38 3.15
N GLY A 46 -6.98 6.28 2.35
CA GLY A 46 -7.44 7.59 2.81
C GLY A 46 -8.55 7.49 3.86
N ALA A 47 -9.50 6.59 3.65
CA ALA A 47 -10.55 6.31 4.63
C ALA A 47 -9.98 5.75 5.94
N VAL A 48 -8.98 4.84 5.88
CA VAL A 48 -8.29 4.33 7.08
C VAL A 48 -7.59 5.48 7.82
N ALA A 49 -6.81 6.32 7.13
CA ALA A 49 -6.12 7.45 7.74
C ALA A 49 -7.11 8.43 8.42
N LEU A 50 -8.20 8.75 7.73
CA LEU A 50 -9.25 9.64 8.25
C LEU A 50 -9.95 9.02 9.46
N THR A 51 -10.32 7.75 9.40
CA THR A 51 -10.98 7.04 10.51
C THR A 51 -10.11 7.03 11.76
N LEU A 52 -8.80 6.74 11.61
CA LEU A 52 -7.86 6.77 12.74
C LEU A 52 -7.73 8.18 13.33
N GLY A 53 -7.66 9.21 12.48
CA GLY A 53 -7.58 10.61 12.92
C GLY A 53 -8.85 11.06 13.64
N VAL A 54 -10.02 10.75 13.08
CA VAL A 54 -11.33 11.07 13.68
C VAL A 54 -11.51 10.31 15.00
N TYR A 55 -11.24 9.00 15.00
CA TYR A 55 -11.31 8.20 16.22
C TYR A 55 -10.41 8.77 17.32
N GLY A 56 -9.11 8.97 17.02
CA GLY A 56 -8.15 9.49 17.99
C GLY A 56 -8.48 10.90 18.49
N ARG A 57 -9.22 11.72 17.70
CA ARG A 57 -9.66 13.06 18.10
C ARG A 57 -10.93 13.05 18.94
N LEU A 58 -11.85 12.14 18.67
CA LEU A 58 -13.14 12.05 19.38
C LEU A 58 -13.08 11.15 20.61
N HIS A 59 -12.17 10.20 20.63
CA HIS A 59 -11.99 9.30 21.74
C HIS A 59 -11.33 10.01 22.93
N GLU A 60 -11.95 9.93 24.11
CA GLU A 60 -11.34 10.46 25.32
C GLU A 60 -10.16 9.55 25.73
N PRO A 61 -8.95 10.13 25.89
CA PRO A 61 -7.77 9.36 26.31
C PRO A 61 -8.02 8.64 27.65
N THR A 62 -7.77 7.36 27.67
CA THR A 62 -7.94 6.58 28.91
C THR A 62 -6.80 6.77 29.91
N PHE A 63 -5.64 7.23 29.43
CA PHE A 63 -4.37 7.31 30.15
C PHE A 63 -3.91 5.97 30.77
N VAL A 64 -4.61 4.87 30.48
CA VAL A 64 -4.25 3.52 30.88
C VAL A 64 -3.31 2.94 29.84
N ALA A 65 -2.06 2.79 30.23
CA ALA A 65 -1.02 2.23 29.37
C ALA A 65 -0.56 0.87 29.93
N VAL A 66 -0.52 -0.12 29.05
CA VAL A 66 0.02 -1.44 29.39
C VAL A 66 1.55 -1.36 29.33
N ASN A 67 2.21 -1.68 30.45
CA ASN A 67 3.65 -1.87 30.45
C ASN A 67 4.00 -3.29 30.00
N LEU A 68 5.07 -3.41 29.23
CA LEU A 68 5.62 -4.71 28.85
C LEU A 68 6.71 -5.12 29.84
N ALA A 69 6.71 -6.39 30.23
CA ALA A 69 7.74 -6.93 31.12
C ALA A 69 9.15 -6.67 30.56
N GLY A 70 10.03 -6.17 31.40
CA GLY A 70 11.41 -5.81 31.04
C GLY A 70 11.63 -4.34 30.70
N PHE A 71 10.56 -3.51 30.63
CA PHE A 71 10.69 -2.06 30.43
C PHE A 71 10.34 -1.29 31.73
N SER A 72 11.01 -0.17 31.93
CA SER A 72 10.79 0.73 33.08
C SER A 72 9.40 1.40 33.07
N GLY A 73 8.77 1.46 31.90
CA GLY A 73 7.44 2.03 31.75
C GLY A 73 6.91 1.98 30.31
N PRO A 74 5.63 2.32 30.11
CA PRO A 74 4.99 2.24 28.79
C PRO A 74 5.64 3.14 27.73
N LEU A 75 6.23 4.26 28.14
CA LEU A 75 6.95 5.17 27.21
C LEU A 75 8.24 4.54 26.71
N ALA A 76 9.02 3.89 27.59
CA ALA A 76 10.22 3.15 27.22
C ALA A 76 9.87 2.00 26.26
N ALA A 77 8.88 1.17 26.61
CA ALA A 77 8.40 0.09 25.76
C ALA A 77 8.01 0.59 24.36
N LYS A 78 7.25 1.68 24.26
CA LYS A 78 6.87 2.29 23.00
C LYS A 78 8.08 2.79 22.19
N ALA A 79 9.03 3.45 22.84
CA ALA A 79 10.22 3.97 22.19
C ALA A 79 11.09 2.84 21.59
N TRP A 80 11.27 1.76 22.33
CA TRP A 80 12.04 0.60 21.85
C TRP A 80 11.32 -0.22 20.79
N LEU A 81 10.00 -0.43 20.90
CA LEU A 81 9.22 -1.09 19.84
C LEU A 81 9.27 -0.30 18.53
N THR A 82 9.15 1.04 18.60
CA THR A 82 9.24 1.88 17.41
C THR A 82 10.66 1.87 16.84
N THR A 83 11.70 1.80 17.69
CA THR A 83 13.10 1.67 17.25
C THR A 83 13.34 0.33 16.55
N GLY A 84 12.81 -0.76 17.09
CA GLY A 84 12.83 -2.06 16.42
C GLY A 84 12.11 -2.02 15.06
N ALA A 85 10.93 -1.39 14.99
CA ALA A 85 10.21 -1.21 13.74
C ALA A 85 11.02 -0.38 12.71
N ALA A 86 11.66 0.71 13.14
CA ALA A 86 12.52 1.54 12.30
C ALA A 86 13.75 0.76 11.80
N PHE A 87 14.39 -0.06 12.64
CA PHE A 87 15.47 -0.95 12.23
C PHE A 87 15.03 -1.89 11.09
N PHE A 88 13.90 -2.57 11.24
CA PHE A 88 13.37 -3.43 10.19
C PHE A 88 12.91 -2.65 8.94
N ALA A 89 12.52 -1.39 9.08
CA ALA A 89 12.25 -0.53 7.92
C ALA A 89 13.52 -0.19 7.14
N VAL A 90 14.67 -0.01 7.81
CA VAL A 90 15.97 0.13 7.14
C VAL A 90 16.33 -1.15 6.37
N VAL A 91 16.13 -2.32 6.97
CA VAL A 91 16.30 -3.61 6.27
C VAL A 91 15.37 -3.70 5.04
N GLN A 92 14.12 -3.23 5.16
CA GLN A 92 13.17 -3.12 4.04
C GLN A 92 13.71 -2.22 2.93
N LEU A 93 14.26 -1.05 3.28
CA LEU A 93 14.81 -0.12 2.30
C LEU A 93 15.99 -0.74 1.55
N ILE A 94 16.97 -1.30 2.29
CA ILE A 94 18.18 -1.92 1.70
C ILE A 94 17.79 -3.05 0.76
N THR A 95 16.92 -3.96 1.20
CA THR A 95 16.48 -5.09 0.38
C THR A 95 15.67 -4.64 -0.84
N ALA A 96 14.84 -3.59 -0.72
CA ALA A 96 14.14 -3.01 -1.86
C ALA A 96 15.12 -2.41 -2.87
N LEU A 97 16.08 -1.60 -2.43
CA LEU A 97 17.10 -1.00 -3.30
C LEU A 97 17.94 -2.07 -4.01
N ALA A 98 18.29 -3.16 -3.33
CA ALA A 98 18.96 -4.30 -3.95
C ALA A 98 18.09 -4.94 -5.04
N MET A 99 16.83 -5.25 -4.75
CA MET A 99 15.91 -5.87 -5.72
C MET A 99 15.60 -4.98 -6.93
N TYR A 100 15.64 -3.64 -6.76
CA TYR A 100 15.50 -2.68 -7.86
C TYR A 100 16.83 -2.36 -8.57
N GLY A 101 17.93 -3.05 -8.21
CA GLY A 101 19.26 -2.84 -8.82
C GLY A 101 19.88 -1.46 -8.51
N LYS A 102 19.39 -0.75 -7.49
CA LYS A 102 19.87 0.60 -7.15
C LYS A 102 21.15 0.62 -6.34
N LEU A 103 21.59 -0.54 -5.83
CA LEU A 103 22.84 -0.67 -5.08
C LEU A 103 24.04 -1.10 -5.95
N GLY A 104 23.87 -1.24 -7.28
CA GLY A 104 24.92 -1.71 -8.17
C GLY A 104 25.37 -3.16 -7.96
N ILE A 105 24.62 -3.93 -7.18
CA ILE A 105 24.87 -5.35 -6.90
C ILE A 105 23.70 -6.21 -7.40
N THR A 106 24.00 -7.46 -7.77
CA THR A 106 22.94 -8.44 -8.05
C THR A 106 22.25 -8.82 -6.74
N ALA A 107 20.94 -8.66 -6.69
CA ALA A 107 20.18 -9.00 -5.49
C ALA A 107 20.27 -10.50 -5.19
N PRO A 108 20.74 -10.90 -3.99
CA PRO A 108 20.75 -12.30 -3.59
C PRO A 108 19.35 -12.93 -3.62
N ALA A 109 19.26 -14.22 -3.89
CA ALA A 109 17.97 -14.94 -3.98
C ALA A 109 17.10 -14.83 -2.72
N TRP A 110 17.70 -14.68 -1.55
CA TRP A 110 17.00 -14.52 -0.27
C TRP A 110 16.42 -13.11 -0.03
N SER A 111 16.82 -12.08 -0.83
CA SER A 111 16.42 -10.68 -0.63
C SER A 111 14.91 -10.49 -0.53
N GLY A 112 14.14 -11.15 -1.41
CA GLY A 112 12.68 -11.09 -1.39
C GLY A 112 12.06 -11.69 -0.13
N THR A 113 12.67 -12.73 0.44
CA THR A 113 12.21 -13.36 1.68
C THR A 113 12.49 -12.45 2.88
N VAL A 114 13.70 -11.92 2.99
CA VAL A 114 14.07 -10.97 4.05
C VAL A 114 13.21 -9.72 3.97
N HIS A 115 12.98 -9.18 2.76
CA HIS A 115 12.09 -8.03 2.57
C HIS A 115 10.68 -8.31 3.10
N ARG A 116 10.09 -9.46 2.80
CA ARG A 116 8.73 -9.80 3.30
C ARG A 116 8.69 -9.95 4.82
N TRP A 117 9.67 -10.66 5.40
CA TRP A 117 9.68 -10.91 6.83
C TRP A 117 10.00 -9.66 7.65
N SER A 118 10.99 -8.86 7.23
CA SER A 118 11.29 -7.60 7.92
C SER A 118 10.11 -6.64 7.91
N GLY A 119 9.35 -6.59 6.80
CA GLY A 119 8.13 -5.77 6.74
C GLY A 119 7.02 -6.25 7.66
N ARG A 120 6.83 -7.57 7.78
CA ARG A 120 5.85 -8.14 8.74
C ARG A 120 6.25 -7.83 10.19
N ILE A 121 7.52 -8.01 10.52
CA ILE A 121 8.02 -7.74 11.88
C ILE A 121 7.90 -6.23 12.19
N ALA A 122 8.32 -5.36 11.28
CA ALA A 122 8.17 -3.91 11.46
C ALA A 122 6.71 -3.51 11.73
N PHE A 123 5.77 -4.05 10.97
CA PHE A 123 4.35 -3.78 11.15
C PHE A 123 3.83 -4.32 12.49
N LEU A 124 4.17 -5.57 12.86
CA LEU A 124 3.77 -6.17 14.13
C LEU A 124 4.30 -5.40 15.35
N LEU A 125 5.50 -4.82 15.25
CA LEU A 125 6.05 -3.95 16.29
C LEU A 125 5.34 -2.59 16.34
N ALA A 126 4.87 -2.07 15.20
CA ALA A 126 4.15 -0.80 15.14
C ALA A 126 2.70 -0.88 15.67
N VAL A 127 2.03 -2.03 15.55
CA VAL A 127 0.62 -2.20 15.96
C VAL A 127 0.39 -1.91 17.46
N PRO A 128 1.10 -2.52 18.42
CA PRO A 128 0.89 -2.22 19.85
C PRO A 128 1.21 -0.76 20.20
N VAL A 129 2.18 -0.15 19.50
CA VAL A 129 2.48 1.29 19.64
C VAL A 129 1.31 2.14 19.17
N ALA A 130 0.70 1.80 18.03
CA ALA A 130 -0.45 2.51 17.50
C ALA A 130 -1.68 2.39 18.42
N ILE A 131 -1.95 1.18 18.94
CA ILE A 131 -3.04 0.95 19.89
C ILE A 131 -2.85 1.82 21.13
N HIS A 132 -1.62 1.82 21.70
CA HIS A 132 -1.31 2.67 22.84
C HIS A 132 -1.51 4.16 22.52
N CYS A 133 -0.99 4.65 21.38
CA CYS A 133 -1.11 6.05 21.00
C CYS A 133 -2.57 6.47 20.78
N LEU A 134 -3.37 5.63 20.13
CA LEU A 134 -4.76 5.95 19.85
C LEU A 134 -5.66 5.87 21.08
N TYR A 135 -5.47 4.83 21.91
CA TYR A 135 -6.37 4.52 23.01
C TYR A 135 -6.00 5.24 24.31
N ALA A 136 -4.71 5.22 24.68
CA ALA A 136 -4.25 5.82 25.93
C ALA A 136 -3.99 7.32 25.83
N VAL A 137 -3.53 7.81 24.65
CA VAL A 137 -3.05 9.20 24.50
C VAL A 137 -4.00 10.03 23.61
N GLY A 138 -4.61 9.42 22.59
CA GLY A 138 -5.46 10.09 21.63
C GLY A 138 -4.69 10.98 20.63
N PHE A 139 -5.44 11.68 19.78
CA PHE A 139 -4.90 12.64 18.82
C PHE A 139 -4.74 14.01 19.49
N SER A 140 -3.53 14.50 19.59
CA SER A 140 -3.24 15.77 20.28
C SER A 140 -2.72 16.84 19.32
N THR A 141 -3.14 18.07 19.57
CA THR A 141 -2.72 19.29 18.86
C THR A 141 -1.97 20.26 19.77
N ALA A 142 -1.68 19.88 21.01
CA ALA A 142 -1.12 20.75 22.04
C ALA A 142 0.29 21.27 21.69
N GLU A 143 1.10 20.42 21.05
CA GLU A 143 2.45 20.75 20.63
C GLU A 143 2.67 20.40 19.16
N PRO A 144 3.44 21.21 18.39
CA PRO A 144 3.69 20.95 16.98
C PRO A 144 4.30 19.55 16.71
N ARG A 145 5.23 19.10 17.55
CA ARG A 145 5.82 17.76 17.45
C ARG A 145 4.76 16.66 17.61
N VAL A 146 3.87 16.79 18.60
CA VAL A 146 2.82 15.81 18.87
C VAL A 146 1.76 15.82 17.77
N LEU A 147 1.41 17.00 17.24
CA LEU A 147 0.54 17.11 16.07
C LEU A 147 1.13 16.39 14.85
N VAL A 148 2.40 16.67 14.53
CA VAL A 148 3.09 16.00 13.41
C VAL A 148 3.14 14.50 13.64
N HIS A 149 3.43 14.03 14.85
CA HIS A 149 3.40 12.61 15.20
C HIS A 149 2.03 11.98 14.96
N SER A 150 0.95 12.63 15.40
CA SER A 150 -0.42 12.15 15.23
C SER A 150 -0.81 12.05 13.76
N LEU A 151 -0.47 13.08 12.97
CA LEU A 151 -0.72 13.07 11.51
C LEU A 151 0.09 12.00 10.79
N LEU A 152 1.36 11.83 11.14
CA LEU A 152 2.22 10.78 10.58
C LEU A 152 1.73 9.39 10.92
N GLY A 153 1.16 9.17 12.12
CA GLY A 153 0.55 7.90 12.50
C GLY A 153 -0.63 7.55 11.60
N CYS A 154 -1.57 8.46 11.42
CA CYS A 154 -2.70 8.28 10.51
C CYS A 154 -2.24 8.03 9.07
N PHE A 155 -1.29 8.85 8.58
CA PHE A 155 -0.72 8.74 7.25
C PHE A 155 -0.02 7.38 7.04
N PHE A 156 0.80 6.93 8.00
CA PHE A 156 1.53 5.66 7.93
C PHE A 156 0.61 4.47 7.71
N PHE A 157 -0.46 4.34 8.52
CA PHE A 157 -1.40 3.24 8.38
C PHE A 157 -2.23 3.33 7.09
N GLY A 158 -2.61 4.54 6.67
CA GLY A 158 -3.26 4.77 5.38
C GLY A 158 -2.37 4.36 4.20
N ALA A 159 -1.13 4.86 4.17
CA ALA A 159 -0.16 4.54 3.11
C ALA A 159 0.22 3.05 3.09
N PHE A 160 0.35 2.42 4.27
CA PHE A 160 0.57 0.98 4.39
C PHE A 160 -0.61 0.20 3.79
N THR A 161 -1.83 0.59 4.09
CA THR A 161 -3.05 -0.03 3.51
C THR A 161 -3.07 0.10 2.00
N VAL A 162 -2.78 1.29 1.44
CA VAL A 162 -2.66 1.48 -0.01
C VAL A 162 -1.61 0.53 -0.60
N LYS A 163 -0.41 0.47 -0.01
CA LYS A 163 0.67 -0.41 -0.45
C LYS A 163 0.24 -1.87 -0.48
N MET A 164 -0.41 -2.36 0.57
CA MET A 164 -0.86 -3.75 0.66
C MET A 164 -1.94 -4.07 -0.38
N LEU A 165 -2.89 -3.18 -0.62
CA LEU A 165 -3.93 -3.34 -1.64
C LEU A 165 -3.36 -3.28 -3.06
N VAL A 166 -2.37 -2.42 -3.32
CA VAL A 166 -1.71 -2.31 -4.63
C VAL A 166 -0.92 -3.57 -4.94
N LEU A 167 -0.29 -4.22 -3.96
CA LEU A 167 0.42 -5.50 -4.13
C LEU A 167 -0.49 -6.63 -4.65
N THR A 168 -1.78 -6.59 -4.38
CA THR A 168 -2.74 -7.61 -4.86
C THR A 168 -3.25 -7.34 -6.28
N ARG A 169 -2.92 -6.20 -6.89
CA ARG A 169 -3.45 -5.77 -8.19
C ARG A 169 -2.44 -5.97 -9.32
N LYS A 170 -2.90 -6.57 -10.42
CA LYS A 170 -2.10 -6.73 -11.64
C LYS A 170 -2.21 -5.49 -12.53
N GLY A 171 -1.11 -5.14 -13.23
CA GLY A 171 -1.08 -4.05 -14.21
C GLY A 171 -1.17 -2.65 -13.60
N VAL A 172 -0.69 -2.47 -12.36
CA VAL A 172 -0.43 -1.16 -11.78
C VAL A 172 0.87 -0.56 -12.33
N PRO A 173 1.03 0.78 -12.36
CA PRO A 173 2.26 1.39 -12.84
C PRO A 173 3.48 0.93 -12.04
N GLY A 174 4.61 0.70 -12.71
CA GLY A 174 5.84 0.19 -12.07
C GLY A 174 6.42 1.12 -10.99
N TRP A 175 6.13 2.42 -11.05
CA TRP A 175 6.55 3.41 -10.05
C TRP A 175 5.71 3.37 -8.75
N ALA A 176 4.50 2.78 -8.79
CA ALA A 176 3.57 2.84 -7.66
C ALA A 176 4.11 2.16 -6.40
N LEU A 177 4.65 0.95 -6.52
CA LEU A 177 5.19 0.22 -5.37
C LEU A 177 6.44 0.86 -4.76
N PRO A 178 7.45 1.32 -5.54
CA PRO A 178 8.57 2.08 -4.98
C PRO A 178 8.13 3.36 -4.27
N LEU A 179 7.21 4.13 -4.85
CA LEU A 179 6.68 5.34 -4.23
C LEU A 179 5.98 5.02 -2.90
N LEU A 180 5.05 4.06 -2.89
CA LEU A 180 4.34 3.65 -1.67
C LEU A 180 5.29 3.08 -0.61
N GLY A 181 6.32 2.35 -1.03
CA GLY A 181 7.38 1.88 -0.13
C GLY A 181 8.14 3.05 0.51
N GLY A 182 8.50 4.06 -0.28
CA GLY A 182 9.14 5.29 0.19
C GLY A 182 8.25 6.07 1.17
N LEU A 183 6.96 6.24 0.87
CA LEU A 183 6.01 6.93 1.73
C LEU A 183 5.84 6.22 3.10
N VAL A 184 5.70 4.90 3.10
CA VAL A 184 5.60 4.11 4.33
C VAL A 184 6.90 4.20 5.14
N PHE A 185 8.07 4.10 4.48
CA PHE A 185 9.36 4.26 5.13
C PHE A 185 9.51 5.65 5.76
N THR A 186 9.24 6.72 5.00
CA THR A 186 9.33 8.10 5.48
C THR A 186 8.36 8.36 6.65
N GLY A 187 7.13 7.84 6.56
CA GLY A 187 6.17 7.93 7.65
C GLY A 187 6.68 7.28 8.95
N LEU A 188 7.25 6.07 8.85
CA LEU A 188 7.78 5.36 10.02
C LEU A 188 9.03 6.04 10.60
N VAL A 189 9.93 6.54 9.76
CA VAL A 189 11.09 7.33 10.20
C VAL A 189 10.65 8.61 10.90
N GLY A 190 9.67 9.33 10.34
CA GLY A 190 9.09 10.52 10.96
C GLY A 190 8.44 10.21 12.32
N LEU A 191 7.75 9.09 12.45
CA LEU A 191 7.22 8.60 13.72
C LEU A 191 8.33 8.30 14.74
N TRP A 192 9.42 7.67 14.30
CA TRP A 192 10.57 7.40 15.15
C TRP A 192 11.25 8.69 15.62
N LEU A 193 11.46 9.66 14.73
CA LEU A 193 12.07 10.95 15.05
C LEU A 193 11.22 11.74 16.08
N THR A 194 9.91 11.74 15.91
CA THR A 194 8.98 12.51 16.74
C THR A 194 8.62 11.83 18.07
N SER A 195 8.95 10.54 18.24
CA SER A 195 8.67 9.79 19.48
C SER A 195 9.92 9.21 20.13
N SER A 196 10.56 8.22 19.49
CA SER A 196 11.67 7.47 20.11
C SER A 196 12.90 8.30 20.27
N LEU A 197 13.32 9.04 19.21
CA LEU A 197 14.46 9.93 19.30
C LEU A 197 14.22 11.00 20.36
N TRP A 198 13.04 11.61 20.37
CA TRP A 198 12.69 12.59 21.40
C TRP A 198 12.77 11.98 22.81
N PHE A 199 12.26 10.75 23.00
CA PHE A 199 12.34 10.04 24.27
C PHE A 199 13.79 9.85 24.70
N PHE A 200 14.66 9.30 23.85
CA PHE A 200 16.05 9.03 24.19
C PHE A 200 16.86 10.30 24.46
N THR A 201 16.51 11.42 23.81
CA THR A 201 17.22 12.70 24.02
C THR A 201 16.75 13.46 25.24
N ASN A 202 15.48 13.28 25.69
CA ASN A 202 14.91 14.06 26.80
C ASN A 202 14.74 13.26 28.10
N VAL A 203 14.56 11.93 27.99
CA VAL A 203 14.38 11.05 29.16
C VAL A 203 15.61 10.19 29.41
N GLY A 204 16.34 9.86 28.35
CA GLY A 204 17.52 9.00 28.40
C GLY A 204 17.26 7.60 27.81
N VAL A 205 18.34 6.84 27.64
CA VAL A 205 18.32 5.48 27.13
C VAL A 205 18.01 4.53 28.31
N THR A 206 16.74 4.39 28.62
CA THR A 206 16.23 3.48 29.65
C THR A 206 15.42 2.36 29.02
N PHE A 207 15.44 1.19 29.65
CA PHE A 207 14.62 0.04 29.26
C PHE A 207 13.37 -0.05 30.11
#